data_3f0e57c3513f3f798ec6470461db1ef1
#
_entry.id   3f0e57c3513f3f798ec6470461db1ef1
#
_cell.length_a   1.000
_cell.length_b   1.000
_cell.length_c   1.000
_cell.angle_alpha   90.00
_cell.angle_beta   90.00
_cell.angle_gamma   90.00
#
_symmetry.space_group_name_H-M   'P 1'
#
loop_
_entity.id
_entity.type
_entity.pdbx_description
1 polymer ?
#
loop_
_entity_poly.entity_id
_entity_poly.type
_entity_poly.pdbx_seq_one_letter_code
_entity_poly.pdbx_strand_id
1 'polypeptide(L)'
;SVIVRTIYYHDENNRLMKEISVGKYGNSIGSKTYEYDILDRKIKITTYDNNGLMEETIKFVYDNKNSKIYKNYMDSSQEIFLKKETLFNGEGNPYIEAIIDGKDRVLEKNVFFYDTLGRTSQVKQYDMFRHNEFDNVQLPIKVSIYEY
;
A
#
# COMPACT_ATOMS: atom_id res chain seq x y z
N SER A 1 -26.61 -1.42 -15.69
CA SER A 1 -25.67 -1.23 -14.57
C SER A 1 -25.27 -2.58 -13.99
N VAL A 2 -23.95 -2.84 -13.90
CA VAL A 2 -23.47 -4.03 -13.21
C VAL A 2 -23.55 -3.75 -11.71
N ILE A 3 -24.45 -4.45 -11.01
CA ILE A 3 -24.50 -4.38 -9.54
C ILE A 3 -23.50 -5.41 -9.04
N VAL A 4 -22.39 -4.95 -8.50
CA VAL A 4 -21.43 -5.78 -7.75
C VAL A 4 -21.80 -5.70 -6.28
N ARG A 5 -21.91 -6.85 -5.63
CA ARG A 5 -22.10 -6.96 -4.18
C ARG A 5 -20.87 -7.61 -3.57
N THR A 6 -20.40 -7.11 -2.45
CA THR A 6 -19.31 -7.72 -1.70
C THR A 6 -19.84 -8.38 -0.43
N ILE A 7 -19.43 -9.61 -0.18
CA ILE A 7 -19.75 -10.38 1.03
C ILE A 7 -18.49 -10.43 1.87
N TYR A 8 -18.59 -10.08 3.15
CA TYR A 8 -17.49 -10.02 4.10
C TYR A 8 -17.61 -11.14 5.13
N TYR A 9 -16.49 -11.79 5.43
CA TYR A 9 -16.38 -12.84 6.46
C TYR A 9 -15.37 -12.40 7.51
N HIS A 10 -15.75 -12.49 8.77
CA HIS A 10 -14.93 -12.11 9.91
C HIS A 10 -14.66 -13.33 10.79
N ASP A 11 -13.56 -13.31 11.53
CA ASP A 11 -13.26 -14.30 12.56
C ASP A 11 -13.95 -13.94 13.90
N GLU A 12 -13.68 -14.77 14.93
CA GLU A 12 -14.23 -14.60 16.29
C GLU A 12 -13.82 -13.28 16.97
N ASN A 13 -12.70 -12.66 16.52
CA ASN A 13 -12.19 -11.39 16.97
C ASN A 13 -12.69 -10.21 16.12
N ASN A 14 -13.67 -10.43 15.24
CA ASN A 14 -14.23 -9.47 14.30
C ASN A 14 -13.20 -8.91 13.27
N ARG A 15 -12.12 -9.66 12.99
CA ARG A 15 -11.16 -9.31 11.93
C ARG A 15 -11.66 -9.81 10.59
N LEU A 16 -11.53 -8.99 9.56
CA LEU A 16 -11.90 -9.36 8.19
C LEU A 16 -10.97 -10.45 7.65
N MET A 17 -11.47 -11.66 7.46
CA MET A 17 -10.70 -12.81 6.96
C MET A 17 -10.83 -13.01 5.46
N LYS A 18 -12.00 -12.67 4.90
CA LYS A 18 -12.28 -12.86 3.48
C LYS A 18 -13.34 -11.90 2.99
N GLU A 19 -13.19 -11.46 1.74
CA GLU A 19 -14.25 -10.80 0.97
C GLU A 19 -14.44 -11.52 -0.36
N ILE A 20 -15.69 -11.58 -0.83
CA ILE A 20 -16.06 -12.18 -2.11
C ILE A 20 -16.87 -11.14 -2.88
N SER A 21 -16.40 -10.79 -4.06
CA SER A 21 -17.16 -9.98 -5.01
C SER A 21 -18.09 -10.87 -5.82
N VAL A 22 -19.37 -10.50 -5.87
CA VAL A 22 -20.43 -11.28 -6.50
C VAL A 22 -21.07 -10.44 -7.60
N GLY A 23 -21.13 -11.00 -8.79
CA GLY A 23 -21.76 -10.38 -9.94
C GLY A 23 -23.28 -10.42 -9.89
N LYS A 24 -23.91 -9.82 -10.91
CA LYS A 24 -25.36 -9.66 -11.02
C LYS A 24 -26.15 -10.98 -10.89
N TYR A 25 -25.56 -12.09 -11.33
CA TYR A 25 -26.20 -13.42 -11.32
C TYR A 25 -25.82 -14.29 -10.12
N GLY A 26 -25.15 -13.70 -9.10
CA GLY A 26 -24.77 -14.43 -7.90
C GLY A 26 -23.47 -15.23 -8.02
N ASN A 27 -22.81 -15.22 -9.16
CA ASN A 27 -21.53 -15.86 -9.37
C ASN A 27 -20.38 -15.04 -8.74
N SER A 28 -19.36 -15.71 -8.18
CA SER A 28 -18.14 -15.01 -7.75
C SER A 28 -17.41 -14.43 -8.96
N ILE A 29 -16.96 -13.19 -8.83
CA ILE A 29 -16.10 -12.51 -9.82
C ILE A 29 -14.70 -12.24 -9.29
N GLY A 30 -14.41 -12.66 -8.07
CA GLY A 30 -13.11 -12.59 -7.42
C GLY A 30 -13.25 -12.61 -5.91
N SER A 31 -12.14 -12.84 -5.22
CA SER A 31 -12.12 -12.81 -3.75
C SER A 31 -10.77 -12.35 -3.22
N LYS A 32 -10.75 -11.90 -1.95
CA LYS A 32 -9.53 -11.61 -1.21
C LYS A 32 -9.55 -12.32 0.13
N THR A 33 -8.37 -12.74 0.59
CA THR A 33 -8.17 -13.27 1.94
C THR A 33 -7.16 -12.41 2.68
N TYR A 34 -7.27 -12.38 4.01
CA TYR A 34 -6.48 -11.55 4.90
C TYR A 34 -5.87 -12.40 5.99
N GLU A 35 -4.58 -12.20 6.27
CA GLU A 35 -3.86 -12.85 7.36
C GLU A 35 -3.31 -11.79 8.33
N TYR A 36 -3.27 -12.13 9.62
CA TYR A 36 -2.85 -11.22 10.69
C TYR A 36 -1.79 -11.88 11.58
N ASP A 37 -0.92 -11.08 12.17
CA ASP A 37 0.02 -11.54 13.20
C ASP A 37 -0.64 -11.57 14.58
N ILE A 38 0.16 -11.99 15.59
CA ILE A 38 -0.29 -12.06 17.00
C ILE A 38 -0.60 -10.69 17.63
N LEU A 39 -0.20 -9.60 16.98
CA LEU A 39 -0.49 -8.22 17.40
C LEU A 39 -1.67 -7.62 16.61
N ASP A 40 -2.46 -8.45 15.94
CA ASP A 40 -3.60 -8.07 15.10
C ASP A 40 -3.24 -7.15 13.91
N ARG A 41 -1.96 -7.13 13.51
CA ARG A 41 -1.52 -6.39 12.33
C ARG A 41 -1.67 -7.25 11.10
N LYS A 42 -2.18 -6.68 10.02
CA LYS A 42 -2.32 -7.35 8.73
C LYS A 42 -0.94 -7.69 8.16
N ILE A 43 -0.66 -8.98 7.89
CA ILE A 43 0.61 -9.45 7.35
C ILE A 43 0.53 -9.90 5.91
N LYS A 44 -0.69 -10.24 5.42
CA LYS A 44 -0.84 -10.68 4.03
C LYS A 44 -2.26 -10.44 3.52
N ILE A 45 -2.36 -10.08 2.25
CA ILE A 45 -3.59 -10.05 1.46
C ILE A 45 -3.33 -10.90 0.22
N THR A 46 -4.23 -11.83 -0.11
CA THR A 46 -4.16 -12.60 -1.34
C THR A 46 -5.43 -12.36 -2.15
N THR A 47 -5.26 -11.99 -3.42
CA THR A 47 -6.34 -11.79 -4.38
C THR A 47 -6.46 -13.00 -5.30
N TYR A 48 -7.69 -13.44 -5.53
CA TYR A 48 -8.03 -14.57 -6.39
C TYR A 48 -9.00 -14.11 -7.47
N ASP A 49 -8.87 -14.68 -8.67
CA ASP A 49 -9.80 -14.48 -9.77
C ASP A 49 -11.15 -15.20 -9.55
N ASN A 50 -12.02 -15.15 -10.54
CA ASN A 50 -13.32 -15.80 -10.52
C ASN A 50 -13.26 -17.33 -10.52
N ASN A 51 -12.13 -17.93 -10.91
CA ASN A 51 -11.87 -19.36 -10.91
C ASN A 51 -11.19 -19.85 -9.62
N GLY A 52 -10.86 -18.93 -8.70
CA GLY A 52 -10.13 -19.22 -7.48
C GLY A 52 -8.62 -19.33 -7.67
N LEU A 53 -8.09 -18.92 -8.82
CA LEU A 53 -6.66 -18.86 -9.06
C LEU A 53 -6.08 -17.58 -8.46
N MET A 54 -4.92 -17.71 -7.80
CA MET A 54 -4.24 -16.58 -7.19
C MET A 54 -3.66 -15.65 -8.26
N GLU A 55 -4.02 -14.37 -8.18
CA GLU A 55 -3.54 -13.31 -9.07
C GLU A 55 -2.40 -12.49 -8.44
N GLU A 56 -2.61 -12.05 -7.19
CA GLU A 56 -1.69 -11.16 -6.51
C GLU A 56 -1.63 -11.48 -5.01
N THR A 57 -0.45 -11.28 -4.43
CA THR A 57 -0.26 -11.29 -2.98
C THR A 57 0.44 -10.01 -2.54
N ILE A 58 -0.06 -9.38 -1.47
CA ILE A 58 0.60 -8.27 -0.80
C ILE A 58 1.08 -8.77 0.56
N LYS A 59 2.39 -8.76 0.81
CA LYS A 59 2.99 -9.06 2.12
C LYS A 59 3.41 -7.78 2.82
N PHE A 60 3.05 -7.66 4.10
CA PHE A 60 3.43 -6.55 4.97
C PHE A 60 4.59 -6.99 5.87
N VAL A 61 5.64 -6.21 5.92
CA VAL A 61 6.80 -6.42 6.80
C VAL A 61 6.95 -5.19 7.69
N TYR A 62 6.89 -5.40 9.01
CA TYR A 62 6.99 -4.34 10.02
C TYR A 62 8.40 -4.33 10.59
N ASP A 63 9.19 -3.31 10.25
CA ASP A 63 10.51 -3.06 10.83
C ASP A 63 10.39 -2.00 11.92
N ASN A 64 10.04 -2.44 13.12
CA ASN A 64 9.84 -1.55 14.26
C ASN A 64 11.13 -0.84 14.68
N LYS A 65 12.30 -1.46 14.48
CA LYS A 65 13.60 -0.89 14.83
C LYS A 65 13.92 0.37 14.01
N ASN A 66 13.54 0.37 12.73
CA ASN A 66 13.79 1.47 11.81
C ASN A 66 12.55 2.31 11.53
N SER A 67 11.45 2.08 12.25
CA SER A 67 10.16 2.77 12.05
C SER A 67 9.68 2.71 10.59
N LYS A 68 9.71 1.51 10.00
CA LYS A 68 9.36 1.26 8.60
C LYS A 68 8.30 0.19 8.44
N ILE A 69 7.50 0.33 7.39
CA ILE A 69 6.61 -0.71 6.89
C ILE A 69 6.91 -0.91 5.40
N TYR A 70 7.07 -2.16 5.01
CA TYR A 70 7.17 -2.56 3.60
C TYR A 70 5.90 -3.28 3.18
N LYS A 71 5.40 -2.95 1.99
CA LYS A 71 4.37 -3.73 1.28
C LYS A 71 5.01 -4.29 0.03
N ASN A 72 5.18 -5.61 -0.01
CA ASN A 72 5.71 -6.31 -1.16
C ASN A 72 4.54 -6.85 -1.98
N TYR A 73 4.39 -6.36 -3.20
CA TYR A 73 3.40 -6.79 -4.18
C TYR A 73 4.01 -7.89 -5.03
N MET A 74 3.39 -9.05 -5.03
CA MET A 74 3.87 -10.26 -5.67
C MET A 74 2.84 -10.76 -6.66
N ASP A 75 3.28 -11.21 -7.82
CA ASP A 75 2.44 -11.80 -8.85
C ASP A 75 2.06 -13.26 -8.53
N SER A 76 1.38 -13.94 -9.45
CA SER A 76 0.99 -15.34 -9.32
C SER A 76 2.18 -16.30 -9.22
N SER A 77 3.37 -15.92 -9.69
CA SER A 77 4.63 -16.68 -9.55
C SER A 77 5.29 -16.49 -8.20
N GLN A 78 4.74 -15.64 -7.33
CA GLN A 78 5.31 -15.20 -6.06
C GLN A 78 6.58 -14.36 -6.23
N GLU A 79 6.79 -13.74 -7.39
CA GLU A 79 7.86 -12.79 -7.64
C GLU A 79 7.43 -11.38 -7.27
N ILE A 80 8.30 -10.64 -6.58
CA ILE A 80 8.03 -9.25 -6.19
C ILE A 80 8.19 -8.37 -7.44
N PHE A 81 7.11 -7.74 -7.89
CA PHE A 81 7.15 -6.80 -9.01
C PHE A 81 7.12 -5.34 -8.55
N LEU A 82 6.63 -5.08 -7.32
CA LEU A 82 6.57 -3.74 -6.73
C LEU A 82 6.75 -3.81 -5.21
N LYS A 83 7.43 -2.81 -4.63
CA LYS A 83 7.52 -2.60 -3.19
C LYS A 83 7.06 -1.18 -2.87
N LYS A 84 6.34 -1.01 -1.77
CA LYS A 84 6.10 0.29 -1.16
C LYS A 84 6.78 0.32 0.21
N GLU A 85 7.72 1.25 0.40
CA GLU A 85 8.34 1.52 1.70
C GLU A 85 7.69 2.77 2.30
N THR A 86 7.30 2.69 3.57
CA THR A 86 6.81 3.85 4.34
C THR A 86 7.65 4.00 5.59
N LEU A 87 8.27 5.17 5.75
CA LEU A 87 9.01 5.56 6.96
C LEU A 87 8.13 6.45 7.82
N PHE A 88 8.18 6.23 9.14
CA PHE A 88 7.41 6.99 10.13
C PHE A 88 8.33 7.86 10.97
N ASN A 89 7.89 9.07 11.28
CA ASN A 89 8.57 9.97 12.20
C ASN A 89 8.38 9.51 13.68
N GLY A 90 9.00 10.22 14.62
CA GLY A 90 8.89 9.90 16.06
C GLY A 90 7.49 10.02 16.66
N GLU A 91 6.56 10.65 15.95
CA GLU A 91 5.14 10.80 16.33
C GLU A 91 4.25 9.72 15.72
N GLY A 92 4.84 8.80 14.90
CA GLY A 92 4.11 7.74 14.22
C GLY A 92 3.43 8.17 12.92
N ASN A 93 3.70 9.37 12.40
CA ASN A 93 3.18 9.82 11.11
C ASN A 93 4.12 9.41 9.97
N PRO A 94 3.61 8.96 8.81
CA PRO A 94 4.45 8.67 7.64
C PRO A 94 5.10 9.97 7.15
N TYR A 95 6.43 10.01 7.01
CA TYR A 95 7.11 11.18 6.48
C TYR A 95 7.79 10.96 5.13
N ILE A 96 8.05 9.71 4.76
CA ILE A 96 8.52 9.33 3.43
C ILE A 96 7.76 8.08 2.98
N GLU A 97 7.29 8.08 1.74
CA GLU A 97 6.86 6.89 1.02
C GLU A 97 7.67 6.75 -0.26
N ALA A 98 8.18 5.56 -0.54
CA ALA A 98 8.87 5.23 -1.78
C ALA A 98 8.20 4.07 -2.50
N ILE A 99 8.05 4.19 -3.80
CA ILE A 99 7.65 3.12 -4.71
C ILE A 99 8.91 2.57 -5.37
N ILE A 100 9.12 1.28 -5.27
CA ILE A 100 10.33 0.58 -5.70
C ILE A 100 9.91 -0.58 -6.60
N ASP A 101 10.57 -0.76 -7.74
CA ASP A 101 10.25 -1.87 -8.64
C ASP A 101 10.87 -3.21 -8.17
N GLY A 102 10.56 -4.30 -8.88
CA GLY A 102 11.09 -5.63 -8.58
C GLY A 102 12.61 -5.78 -8.74
N LYS A 103 13.29 -4.76 -9.27
CA LYS A 103 14.76 -4.70 -9.43
C LYS A 103 15.42 -3.74 -8.42
N ASP A 104 14.71 -3.39 -7.35
CA ASP A 104 15.15 -2.48 -6.30
C ASP A 104 15.46 -1.04 -6.75
N ARG A 105 14.88 -0.60 -7.90
CA ARG A 105 15.01 0.78 -8.37
C ARG A 105 13.86 1.63 -7.81
N VAL A 106 14.18 2.74 -7.18
CA VAL A 106 13.16 3.69 -6.70
C VAL A 106 12.53 4.39 -7.91
N LEU A 107 11.21 4.27 -8.05
CA LEU A 107 10.42 4.87 -9.12
C LEU A 107 9.90 6.24 -8.74
N GLU A 108 9.37 6.34 -7.53
CA GLU A 108 8.71 7.52 -6.99
C GLU A 108 9.01 7.67 -5.50
N LYS A 109 9.08 8.90 -5.04
CA LYS A 109 9.20 9.23 -3.61
C LYS A 109 8.27 10.38 -3.26
N ASN A 110 7.51 10.20 -2.19
CA ASN A 110 6.67 11.23 -1.58
C ASN A 110 7.24 11.62 -0.21
N VAL A 111 7.34 12.91 0.06
CA VAL A 111 7.78 13.46 1.35
C VAL A 111 6.63 14.27 1.93
N PHE A 112 6.24 13.93 3.17
CA PHE A 112 5.13 14.53 3.88
C PHE A 112 5.64 15.49 4.94
N PHE A 113 4.99 16.63 5.05
CA PHE A 113 5.25 17.65 6.07
C PHE A 113 3.96 17.86 6.87
N TYR A 114 4.11 18.11 8.16
CA TYR A 114 3.00 18.25 9.09
C TYR A 114 3.01 19.64 9.73
N ASP A 115 1.82 20.14 10.08
CA ASP A 115 1.67 21.33 10.89
C ASP A 115 1.86 20.99 12.40
N THR A 116 1.78 22.02 13.25
CA THR A 116 1.92 21.87 14.69
C THR A 116 0.83 21.03 15.36
N LEU A 117 -0.26 20.75 14.65
CA LEU A 117 -1.38 19.91 15.10
C LEU A 117 -1.28 18.48 14.55
N GLY A 118 -0.17 18.13 13.87
CA GLY A 118 0.04 16.82 13.26
C GLY A 118 -0.78 16.57 11.99
N ARG A 119 -1.38 17.61 11.38
CA ARG A 119 -2.10 17.48 10.12
C ARG A 119 -1.14 17.66 8.95
N THR A 120 -1.31 16.90 7.87
CA THR A 120 -0.48 17.02 6.67
C THR A 120 -0.59 18.44 6.09
N SER A 121 0.50 19.22 6.12
CA SER A 121 0.54 20.58 5.57
C SER A 121 1.04 20.64 4.14
N GLN A 122 1.95 19.74 3.76
CA GLN A 122 2.51 19.69 2.41
C GLN A 122 2.89 18.26 2.04
N VAL A 123 2.77 17.93 0.75
CA VAL A 123 3.33 16.71 0.15
C VAL A 123 4.16 17.10 -1.06
N LYS A 124 5.42 16.64 -1.10
CA LYS A 124 6.32 16.78 -2.25
C LYS A 124 6.50 15.42 -2.91
N GLN A 125 6.19 15.34 -4.20
CA GLN A 125 6.35 14.14 -5.01
C GLN A 125 7.55 14.29 -5.93
N TYR A 126 8.39 13.25 -5.99
CA TYR A 126 9.58 13.15 -6.82
C TYR A 126 9.46 11.95 -7.75
N ASP A 127 9.68 12.16 -9.05
CA ASP A 127 9.88 11.09 -10.03
C ASP A 127 11.39 10.82 -10.12
N MET A 128 11.80 9.60 -9.78
CA MET A 128 13.22 9.24 -9.71
C MET A 128 13.83 8.96 -11.10
N PHE A 129 13.02 8.88 -12.17
CA PHE A 129 13.49 8.77 -13.56
C PHE A 129 13.62 10.12 -14.27
N ARG A 130 12.82 11.11 -13.87
CA ARG A 130 12.86 12.46 -14.39
C ARG A 130 13.67 13.32 -13.44
N HIS A 131 14.97 13.43 -13.71
CA HIS A 131 15.86 14.31 -12.95
C HIS A 131 15.56 15.77 -13.31
N ASN A 132 14.68 16.41 -12.57
CA ASN A 132 14.57 17.84 -12.50
C ASN A 132 15.54 18.31 -11.42
N GLU A 133 16.78 18.63 -11.81
CA GLU A 133 17.80 19.14 -10.89
C GLU A 133 18.03 20.64 -11.13
N PHE A 134 18.13 21.39 -10.05
CA PHE A 134 18.63 22.76 -10.04
C PHE A 134 19.73 22.84 -8.98
N ASP A 135 20.93 23.27 -9.36
CA ASP A 135 22.12 23.31 -8.48
C ASP A 135 22.40 21.99 -7.71
N ASN A 136 22.32 20.84 -8.39
CA ASN A 136 22.47 19.49 -7.82
C ASN A 136 21.41 19.14 -6.75
N VAL A 137 20.30 19.87 -6.66
CA VAL A 137 19.16 19.54 -5.81
C VAL A 137 18.03 18.99 -6.66
N GLN A 138 17.56 17.80 -6.35
CA GLN A 138 16.39 17.22 -7.02
C GLN A 138 15.14 18.03 -6.70
N LEU A 139 14.46 18.52 -7.74
CA LEU A 139 13.20 19.24 -7.60
C LEU A 139 12.01 18.29 -7.61
N PRO A 140 10.96 18.52 -6.79
CA PRO A 140 9.74 17.76 -6.86
C PRO A 140 9.01 18.03 -8.20
N ILE A 141 8.39 16.98 -8.76
CA ILE A 141 7.51 17.11 -9.94
C ILE A 141 6.13 17.68 -9.59
N LYS A 142 5.74 17.57 -8.32
CA LYS A 142 4.47 18.06 -7.79
C LYS A 142 4.64 18.46 -6.33
N VAL A 143 4.02 19.57 -5.95
CA VAL A 143 3.86 20.01 -4.57
C VAL A 143 2.37 20.25 -4.31
N SER A 144 1.83 19.57 -3.30
CA SER A 144 0.46 19.79 -2.82
C SER A 144 0.54 20.46 -1.45
N ILE A 145 -0.21 21.53 -1.26
CA ILE A 145 -0.30 22.29 0.00
C ILE A 145 -1.74 22.16 0.50
N TYR A 146 -1.91 21.90 1.79
CA TYR A 146 -3.20 21.75 2.45
C TYR A 146 -3.39 22.85 3.49
N GLU A 147 -4.50 23.56 3.38
CA GLU A 147 -4.93 24.59 4.33
C GLU A 147 -6.18 24.07 5.04
N TYR A 148 -6.27 24.25 6.37
CA TYR A 148 -7.36 23.75 7.22
C TYR A 148 -8.07 24.87 7.96
#